data_bd0b0f09d28a66485158ac9b801e16f8
#
_entry.id   bd0b0f09d28a66485158ac9b801e16f8
#
_cell.length_a   1.000
_cell.length_b   1.000
_cell.length_c   1.000
_cell.angle_alpha   90.00
_cell.angle_beta   90.00
_cell.angle_gamma   90.00
#
_symmetry.space_group_name_H-M   'P 1'
#
loop_
_entity.id
_entity.type
_entity.pdbx_description
1 polymer ?
#
loop_
_entity_poly.entity_id
_entity_poly.type
_entity_poly.pdbx_seq_one_letter_code
_entity_poly.pdbx_strand_id
1 'polypeptide(L)'
;MCSSDLQIEEEIAEVGKRTTIDLGIHGLHPDLIRLVGKMKYRSSYGQNLLQHSREVANLCAIMAAELGLNPQKAKRAGLLHDIGKVPDDQPELPHAVFGMNLAEKYKEKPDVCNAIGAHHDEVEMTSLLAPIVQVCDAISGARPGARREIIEAYVKRLNDLENLAMSYEGVVKTYAT
;
A
#
# COMPACT_ATOMS: atom_id res chain seq x y z
N MET A 1 14.43 -1.60 27.87
CA MET A 1 13.48 -2.28 26.97
C MET A 1 12.70 -3.30 27.77
N CYS A 2 11.38 -3.25 27.73
CA CYS A 2 10.53 -4.21 28.43
C CYS A 2 10.58 -5.58 27.74
N SER A 3 10.37 -6.69 28.45
CA SER A 3 10.35 -8.05 27.85
C SER A 3 9.33 -8.17 26.71
N SER A 4 8.22 -7.45 26.78
CA SER A 4 7.21 -7.38 25.73
C SER A 4 7.71 -6.69 24.44
N ASP A 5 8.56 -5.66 24.57
CA ASP A 5 9.09 -4.93 23.41
C ASP A 5 10.03 -5.81 22.59
N LEU A 6 10.83 -6.64 23.27
CA LEU A 6 11.73 -7.59 22.63
C LEU A 6 10.95 -8.67 21.87
N GLN A 7 9.87 -9.17 22.45
CA GLN A 7 9.02 -10.18 21.79
C GLN A 7 8.35 -9.64 20.53
N ILE A 8 7.89 -8.39 20.56
CA ILE A 8 7.28 -7.73 19.37
C ILE A 8 8.33 -7.53 18.27
N GLU A 9 9.53 -7.11 18.60
CA GLU A 9 10.61 -6.92 17.62
C GLU A 9 11.05 -8.25 16.98
N GLU A 10 11.12 -9.33 17.76
CA GLU A 10 11.39 -10.68 17.22
C GLU A 10 10.27 -11.14 16.28
N GLU A 11 9.00 -10.93 16.65
CA GLU A 11 7.86 -11.26 15.82
C GLU A 11 7.85 -10.44 14.51
N ILE A 12 8.14 -9.14 14.56
CA ILE A 12 8.28 -8.29 13.39
C ILE A 12 9.34 -8.86 12.42
N ALA A 13 10.50 -9.22 12.95
CA ALA A 13 11.58 -9.77 12.12
C ALA A 13 11.20 -11.12 11.48
N GLU A 14 10.52 -11.98 12.24
CA GLU A 14 10.04 -13.28 11.76
C GLU A 14 8.97 -13.12 10.67
N VAL A 15 7.95 -12.26 10.91
CA VAL A 15 6.88 -11.98 9.94
C VAL A 15 7.45 -11.42 8.64
N GLY A 16 8.40 -10.50 8.71
CA GLY A 16 9.06 -9.94 7.53
C GLY A 16 9.80 -11.01 6.72
N LYS A 17 10.61 -11.84 7.39
CA LYS A 17 11.33 -12.95 6.76
C LYS A 17 10.37 -13.96 6.12
N ARG A 18 9.36 -14.39 6.85
CA ARG A 18 8.36 -15.33 6.36
C ARG A 18 7.62 -14.78 5.14
N THR A 19 7.23 -13.51 5.17
CA THR A 19 6.55 -12.87 4.03
C THR A 19 7.41 -12.87 2.77
N THR A 20 8.70 -12.54 2.88
CA THR A 20 9.60 -12.54 1.74
C THR A 20 9.84 -13.94 1.18
N ILE A 21 9.93 -14.96 2.05
CA ILE A 21 10.06 -16.37 1.66
C ILE A 21 8.79 -16.83 0.94
N ASP A 22 7.61 -16.60 1.51
CA ASP A 22 6.30 -17.00 0.94
C ASP A 22 6.09 -16.40 -0.46
N LEU A 23 6.52 -15.15 -0.66
CA LEU A 23 6.43 -14.46 -1.95
C LEU A 23 7.55 -14.80 -2.93
N GLY A 24 8.59 -15.52 -2.49
CA GLY A 24 9.78 -15.80 -3.29
C GLY A 24 10.61 -14.56 -3.62
N ILE A 25 10.59 -13.54 -2.74
CA ILE A 25 11.36 -12.31 -2.88
C ILE A 25 12.68 -12.45 -2.12
N HIS A 26 13.79 -12.48 -2.86
CA HIS A 26 15.13 -12.68 -2.30
C HIS A 26 15.97 -11.41 -2.32
N GLY A 27 16.94 -11.31 -1.40
CA GLY A 27 17.94 -10.23 -1.38
C GLY A 27 17.37 -8.85 -1.02
N LEU A 28 16.28 -8.77 -0.25
CA LEU A 28 15.85 -7.54 0.41
C LEU A 28 16.83 -7.19 1.54
N HIS A 29 17.10 -5.89 1.69
CA HIS A 29 17.89 -5.41 2.83
C HIS A 29 17.20 -5.77 4.16
N PRO A 30 17.94 -6.16 5.22
CA PRO A 30 17.35 -6.54 6.51
C PRO A 30 16.39 -5.51 7.09
N ASP A 31 16.69 -4.22 6.95
CA ASP A 31 15.80 -3.14 7.42
C ASP A 31 14.49 -3.08 6.64
N LEU A 32 14.51 -3.33 5.31
CA LEU A 32 13.27 -3.43 4.52
C LEU A 32 12.45 -4.66 4.94
N ILE A 33 13.10 -5.79 5.22
CA ILE A 33 12.43 -6.99 5.75
C ILE A 33 11.74 -6.66 7.07
N ARG A 34 12.42 -5.93 7.98
CA ARG A 34 11.85 -5.49 9.25
C ARG A 34 10.66 -4.56 9.04
N LEU A 35 10.75 -3.60 8.12
CA LEU A 35 9.63 -2.71 7.78
C LEU A 35 8.46 -3.51 7.20
N VAL A 36 8.68 -4.48 6.32
CA VAL A 36 7.63 -5.39 5.84
C VAL A 36 6.96 -6.12 7.00
N GLY A 37 7.71 -6.60 7.99
CA GLY A 37 7.13 -7.21 9.19
C GLY A 37 6.27 -6.23 10.00
N LYS A 38 6.70 -4.98 10.14
CA LYS A 38 5.92 -3.92 10.81
C LYS A 38 4.58 -3.63 10.13
N MET A 39 4.42 -3.87 8.83
CA MET A 39 3.15 -3.72 8.12
C MET A 39 2.01 -4.54 8.74
N LYS A 40 2.32 -5.65 9.44
CA LYS A 40 1.33 -6.46 10.17
C LYS A 40 0.55 -5.64 11.19
N TYR A 41 1.18 -4.66 11.81
CA TYR A 41 0.63 -3.82 12.87
C TYR A 41 0.15 -2.45 12.38
N ARG A 42 0.09 -2.26 11.07
CA ARG A 42 -0.41 -1.04 10.43
C ARG A 42 -1.67 -1.34 9.64
N SER A 43 -2.56 -0.36 9.60
CA SER A 43 -3.74 -0.38 8.75
C SER A 43 -3.84 0.91 7.96
N SER A 44 -4.40 0.82 6.76
CA SER A 44 -4.71 1.97 5.92
C SER A 44 -6.14 1.81 5.41
N TYR A 45 -7.01 2.77 5.72
CA TYR A 45 -8.43 2.72 5.39
C TYR A 45 -9.15 1.43 5.82
N GLY A 46 -8.80 0.90 7.02
CA GLY A 46 -9.38 -0.33 7.56
C GLY A 46 -8.82 -1.64 6.99
N GLN A 47 -7.94 -1.57 6.00
CA GLN A 47 -7.24 -2.73 5.45
C GLN A 47 -5.89 -2.94 6.13
N ASN A 48 -5.57 -4.18 6.55
CA ASN A 48 -4.25 -4.50 7.08
C ASN A 48 -3.19 -4.30 5.99
N LEU A 49 -2.14 -3.53 6.30
CA LEU A 49 -1.16 -3.08 5.32
C LEU A 49 -0.33 -4.24 4.76
N LEU A 50 0.04 -5.23 5.60
CA LEU A 50 0.80 -6.39 5.14
C LEU A 50 -0.03 -7.24 4.18
N GLN A 51 -1.30 -7.46 4.50
CA GLN A 51 -2.18 -8.28 3.67
C GLN A 51 -2.44 -7.62 2.32
N HIS A 52 -2.70 -6.32 2.32
CA HIS A 52 -2.80 -5.50 1.12
C HIS A 52 -1.54 -5.58 0.25
N SER A 53 -0.37 -5.34 0.84
CA SER A 53 0.91 -5.38 0.10
C SER A 53 1.22 -6.76 -0.47
N ARG A 54 0.85 -7.85 0.20
CA ARG A 54 0.96 -9.23 -0.32
C ARG A 54 0.03 -9.46 -1.52
N GLU A 55 -1.19 -8.96 -1.47
CA GLU A 55 -2.15 -9.03 -2.59
C GLU A 55 -1.63 -8.25 -3.79
N VAL A 56 -1.23 -7.00 -3.59
CA VAL A 56 -0.66 -6.16 -4.65
C VAL A 56 0.57 -6.82 -5.26
N ALA A 57 1.47 -7.38 -4.45
CA ALA A 57 2.65 -8.10 -4.92
C ALA A 57 2.29 -9.25 -5.87
N ASN A 58 1.29 -10.07 -5.52
CA ASN A 58 0.86 -11.19 -6.34
C ASN A 58 0.15 -10.72 -7.62
N LEU A 59 -0.72 -9.72 -7.54
CA LEU A 59 -1.38 -9.12 -8.70
C LEU A 59 -0.36 -8.52 -9.66
N CYS A 60 0.63 -7.79 -9.15
CA CYS A 60 1.71 -7.22 -9.96
C CYS A 60 2.52 -8.31 -10.69
N ALA A 61 2.81 -9.44 -10.02
CA ALA A 61 3.52 -10.54 -10.66
C ALA A 61 2.73 -11.17 -11.80
N ILE A 62 1.42 -11.40 -11.61
CA ILE A 62 0.53 -11.95 -12.62
C ILE A 62 0.42 -10.99 -13.80
N MET A 63 0.12 -9.73 -13.56
CA MET A 63 -0.03 -8.72 -14.60
C MET A 63 1.27 -8.53 -15.41
N ALA A 64 2.42 -8.47 -14.73
CA ALA A 64 3.71 -8.35 -15.39
C ALA A 64 4.02 -9.58 -16.26
N ALA A 65 3.67 -10.79 -15.83
CA ALA A 65 3.86 -12.01 -16.60
C ALA A 65 3.01 -11.99 -17.89
N GLU A 66 1.73 -11.60 -17.80
CA GLU A 66 0.84 -11.46 -18.94
C GLU A 66 1.32 -10.41 -19.96
N LEU A 67 1.95 -9.34 -19.47
CA LEU A 67 2.53 -8.28 -20.31
C LEU A 67 3.95 -8.59 -20.82
N GLY A 68 4.51 -9.77 -20.52
CA GLY A 68 5.88 -10.13 -20.92
C GLY A 68 6.98 -9.35 -20.17
N LEU A 69 6.65 -8.76 -19.03
CA LEU A 69 7.59 -8.05 -18.16
C LEU A 69 8.14 -8.99 -17.06
N ASN A 70 9.09 -8.51 -16.26
CA ASN A 70 9.69 -9.30 -15.20
C ASN A 70 8.76 -9.42 -13.97
N PRO A 71 8.15 -10.61 -13.71
CA PRO A 71 7.21 -10.78 -12.61
C PRO A 71 7.84 -10.60 -11.23
N GLN A 72 9.14 -10.95 -11.08
CA GLN A 72 9.82 -10.86 -9.80
C GLN A 72 10.09 -9.40 -9.39
N LYS A 73 10.43 -8.55 -10.37
CA LYS A 73 10.58 -7.12 -10.12
C LYS A 73 9.23 -6.47 -9.79
N ALA A 74 8.19 -6.80 -10.53
CA ALA A 74 6.84 -6.30 -10.29
C ALA A 74 6.31 -6.73 -8.92
N LYS A 75 6.49 -8.00 -8.55
CA LYS A 75 6.15 -8.52 -7.23
C LYS A 75 6.85 -7.76 -6.10
N ARG A 76 8.15 -7.49 -6.29
CA ARG A 76 8.96 -6.75 -5.34
C ARG A 76 8.50 -5.31 -5.18
N ALA A 77 8.21 -4.62 -6.28
CA ALA A 77 7.65 -3.28 -6.26
C ALA A 77 6.28 -3.24 -5.57
N GLY A 78 5.41 -4.19 -5.89
CA GLY A 78 4.09 -4.33 -5.26
C GLY A 78 4.16 -4.59 -3.75
N LEU A 79 5.13 -5.41 -3.27
CA LEU A 79 5.32 -5.60 -1.83
C LEU A 79 5.75 -4.32 -1.12
N LEU A 80 6.56 -3.49 -1.77
CA LEU A 80 7.20 -2.33 -1.17
C LEU A 80 6.47 -1.01 -1.43
N HIS A 81 5.41 -0.97 -2.28
CA HIS A 81 4.79 0.29 -2.71
C HIS A 81 4.37 1.18 -1.55
N ASP A 82 3.83 0.61 -0.50
CA ASP A 82 3.33 1.28 0.70
C ASP A 82 4.33 1.31 1.88
N ILE A 83 5.60 0.99 1.65
CA ILE A 83 6.61 0.92 2.72
C ILE A 83 6.79 2.25 3.46
N GLY A 84 6.52 3.37 2.79
CA GLY A 84 6.58 4.70 3.39
C GLY A 84 5.51 4.98 4.46
N LYS A 85 4.46 4.16 4.56
CA LYS A 85 3.43 4.26 5.62
C LYS A 85 3.87 3.63 6.95
N VAL A 86 5.01 2.93 6.96
CA VAL A 86 5.42 2.08 8.09
C VAL A 86 6.25 2.78 9.17
N PRO A 87 7.24 3.64 8.86
CA PRO A 87 8.04 4.31 9.87
C PRO A 87 7.20 5.18 10.81
N ASP A 88 7.62 5.25 12.08
CA ASP A 88 6.92 6.05 13.09
C ASP A 88 7.18 7.54 12.88
N ASP A 89 8.42 7.90 12.50
CA ASP A 89 8.83 9.25 12.14
C ASP A 89 8.58 9.47 10.64
N GLN A 90 7.35 9.86 10.29
CA GLN A 90 7.03 10.19 8.91
C GLN A 90 7.37 11.67 8.65
N PRO A 91 8.22 11.97 7.65
CA PRO A 91 8.45 13.34 7.22
C PRO A 91 7.18 13.93 6.59
N GLU A 92 7.11 15.25 6.45
CA GLU A 92 6.05 15.95 5.67
C GLU A 92 6.20 15.68 4.16
N LEU A 93 6.23 14.42 3.78
CA LEU A 93 6.34 13.95 2.39
C LEU A 93 5.22 12.95 2.11
N PRO A 94 4.71 12.88 0.88
CA PRO A 94 3.83 11.81 0.45
C PRO A 94 4.48 10.44 0.72
N HIS A 95 3.70 9.47 1.20
CA HIS A 95 4.24 8.15 1.56
C HIS A 95 4.92 7.44 0.38
N ALA A 96 4.46 7.68 -0.85
CA ALA A 96 5.06 7.12 -2.06
C ALA A 96 6.49 7.65 -2.27
N VAL A 97 6.68 8.97 -2.16
CA VAL A 97 8.00 9.61 -2.26
C VAL A 97 8.91 9.18 -1.12
N PHE A 98 8.39 9.13 0.11
CA PHE A 98 9.15 8.65 1.25
C PHE A 98 9.54 7.18 1.11
N GLY A 99 8.62 6.34 0.63
CA GLY A 99 8.88 4.92 0.33
C GLY A 99 9.94 4.74 -0.75
N MET A 100 9.93 5.57 -1.80
CA MET A 100 10.98 5.60 -2.83
C MET A 100 12.34 5.92 -2.21
N ASN A 101 12.43 6.97 -1.40
CA ASN A 101 13.68 7.37 -0.74
C ASN A 101 14.22 6.25 0.18
N LEU A 102 13.35 5.53 0.88
CA LEU A 102 13.74 4.35 1.67
C LEU A 102 14.28 3.23 0.78
N ALA A 103 13.61 2.93 -0.33
CA ALA A 103 14.02 1.91 -1.27
C ALA A 103 15.39 2.24 -1.89
N GLU A 104 15.63 3.49 -2.28
CA GLU A 104 16.92 3.98 -2.77
C GLU A 104 18.03 3.87 -1.72
N LYS A 105 17.75 4.30 -0.47
CA LYS A 105 18.66 4.18 0.66
C LYS A 105 19.15 2.74 0.86
N TYR A 106 18.25 1.78 0.68
CA TYR A 106 18.54 0.36 0.83
C TYR A 106 18.90 -0.34 -0.49
N LYS A 107 19.27 0.45 -1.51
CA LYS A 107 19.83 0.00 -2.80
C LYS A 107 18.92 -0.91 -3.60
N GLU A 108 17.62 -0.64 -3.57
CA GLU A 108 16.69 -1.24 -4.51
C GLU A 108 16.97 -0.76 -5.94
N LYS A 109 16.53 -1.54 -6.93
CA LYS A 109 16.72 -1.19 -8.34
C LYS A 109 15.93 0.06 -8.73
N PRO A 110 16.47 0.93 -9.61
CA PRO A 110 15.80 2.20 -9.97
C PRO A 110 14.37 2.04 -10.48
N ASP A 111 14.09 0.97 -11.25
CA ASP A 111 12.76 0.66 -11.75
C ASP A 111 11.76 0.30 -10.62
N VAL A 112 12.23 -0.37 -9.57
CA VAL A 112 11.45 -0.66 -8.36
C VAL A 112 11.22 0.62 -7.57
N CYS A 113 12.26 1.44 -7.35
CA CYS A 113 12.15 2.72 -6.65
C CYS A 113 11.17 3.65 -7.35
N ASN A 114 11.26 3.77 -8.68
CA ASN A 114 10.33 4.57 -9.47
C ASN A 114 8.88 4.07 -9.32
N ALA A 115 8.65 2.75 -9.38
CA ALA A 115 7.31 2.19 -9.19
C ALA A 115 6.73 2.49 -7.81
N ILE A 116 7.57 2.51 -6.76
CA ILE A 116 7.15 2.90 -5.40
C ILE A 116 6.80 4.39 -5.34
N GLY A 117 7.62 5.27 -5.93
CA GLY A 117 7.40 6.72 -5.87
C GLY A 117 6.25 7.21 -6.75
N ALA A 118 5.99 6.53 -7.87
CA ALA A 118 5.08 6.99 -8.91
C ALA A 118 3.66 6.40 -8.83
N HIS A 119 3.36 5.48 -7.89
CA HIS A 119 2.08 4.77 -7.90
C HIS A 119 0.86 5.65 -7.53
N HIS A 120 1.08 6.88 -7.10
CA HIS A 120 0.06 7.91 -6.89
C HIS A 120 0.34 9.21 -7.67
N ASP A 121 1.12 9.12 -8.74
CA ASP A 121 1.46 10.23 -9.64
C ASP A 121 2.27 11.38 -8.99
N GLU A 122 2.88 11.17 -7.79
CA GLU A 122 3.76 12.18 -7.18
C GLU A 122 5.12 12.29 -7.86
N VAL A 123 5.52 11.27 -8.61
CA VAL A 123 6.77 11.22 -9.39
C VAL A 123 6.45 10.74 -10.79
N GLU A 124 7.20 11.22 -11.79
CA GLU A 124 7.05 10.78 -13.18
C GLU A 124 7.32 9.26 -13.31
N MET A 125 6.43 8.57 -14.02
CA MET A 125 6.58 7.14 -14.31
C MET A 125 7.64 6.93 -15.41
N THR A 126 8.80 6.42 -15.03
CA THR A 126 9.90 6.09 -15.96
C THR A 126 10.00 4.60 -16.28
N SER A 127 9.17 3.78 -15.66
CA SER A 127 9.16 2.32 -15.77
C SER A 127 7.74 1.81 -15.93
N LEU A 128 7.55 0.77 -16.75
CA LEU A 128 6.27 0.08 -16.90
C LEU A 128 5.81 -0.64 -15.63
N LEU A 129 6.67 -0.76 -14.61
CA LEU A 129 6.28 -1.30 -13.30
C LEU A 129 5.37 -0.32 -12.53
N ALA A 130 5.55 0.99 -12.72
CA ALA A 130 4.77 2.00 -11.99
C ALA A 130 3.27 1.92 -12.29
N PRO A 131 2.79 1.93 -13.56
CA PRO A 131 1.37 1.78 -13.83
C PRO A 131 0.82 0.40 -13.43
N ILE A 132 1.65 -0.67 -13.46
CA ILE A 132 1.23 -1.98 -12.95
C ILE A 132 0.95 -1.91 -11.44
N VAL A 133 1.84 -1.30 -10.66
CA VAL A 133 1.65 -1.14 -9.21
C VAL A 133 0.42 -0.30 -8.93
N GLN A 134 0.24 0.84 -9.61
CA GLN A 134 -0.92 1.72 -9.45
C GLN A 134 -2.24 0.99 -9.68
N VAL A 135 -2.35 0.24 -10.79
CA VAL A 135 -3.56 -0.53 -11.10
C VAL A 135 -3.81 -1.65 -10.08
N CYS A 136 -2.77 -2.38 -9.69
CA CYS A 136 -2.90 -3.48 -8.74
C CYS A 136 -3.25 -2.99 -7.32
N ASP A 137 -2.73 -1.84 -6.90
CA ASP A 137 -3.13 -1.16 -5.65
C ASP A 137 -4.62 -0.80 -5.70
N ALA A 138 -5.07 -0.17 -6.78
CA ALA A 138 -6.48 0.20 -6.98
C ALA A 138 -7.39 -1.04 -6.95
N ILE A 139 -7.02 -2.13 -7.62
CA ILE A 139 -7.78 -3.39 -7.61
C ILE A 139 -7.89 -3.96 -6.18
N SER A 140 -6.77 -4.05 -5.46
CA SER A 140 -6.77 -4.58 -4.08
C SER A 140 -7.59 -3.72 -3.14
N GLY A 141 -7.56 -2.38 -3.30
CA GLY A 141 -8.34 -1.45 -2.49
C GLY A 141 -9.83 -1.41 -2.82
N ALA A 142 -10.21 -1.66 -4.07
CA ALA A 142 -11.60 -1.58 -4.55
C ALA A 142 -12.41 -2.86 -4.34
N ARG A 143 -11.77 -3.99 -4.04
CA ARG A 143 -12.51 -5.26 -3.87
C ARG A 143 -13.49 -5.20 -2.70
N PRO A 144 -14.66 -5.86 -2.80
CA PRO A 144 -15.66 -5.87 -1.73
C PRO A 144 -15.07 -6.32 -0.39
N GLY A 145 -15.27 -5.51 0.66
CA GLY A 145 -14.82 -5.79 2.01
C GLY A 145 -13.35 -5.47 2.32
N ALA A 146 -12.55 -4.99 1.34
CA ALA A 146 -11.16 -4.62 1.57
C ALA A 146 -11.03 -3.37 2.44
N ARG A 147 -11.85 -2.35 2.16
CA ARG A 147 -11.83 -1.04 2.84
C ARG A 147 -13.22 -0.73 3.41
N ARG A 148 -13.55 -1.32 4.56
CA ARG A 148 -14.86 -1.11 5.22
C ARG A 148 -15.15 0.36 5.51
N GLU A 149 -14.16 1.10 6.01
CA GLU A 149 -14.32 2.52 6.35
C GLU A 149 -14.65 3.40 5.14
N ILE A 150 -14.17 3.06 3.94
CA ILE A 150 -14.49 3.84 2.74
C ILE A 150 -15.97 3.73 2.40
N ILE A 151 -16.58 2.55 2.51
CA ILE A 151 -18.00 2.37 2.23
C ILE A 151 -18.84 3.10 3.26
N GLU A 152 -18.51 2.98 4.55
CA GLU A 152 -19.23 3.68 5.63
C GLU A 152 -19.05 5.19 5.53
N ALA A 153 -17.83 5.68 5.28
CA ALA A 153 -17.53 7.09 5.09
C ALA A 153 -18.20 7.64 3.80
N TYR A 154 -18.24 6.86 2.73
CA TYR A 154 -18.92 7.20 1.49
C TYR A 154 -20.43 7.31 1.70
N VAL A 155 -21.06 6.29 2.31
CA VAL A 155 -22.50 6.30 2.63
C VAL A 155 -22.84 7.45 3.57
N LYS A 156 -22.02 7.71 4.59
CA LYS A 156 -22.18 8.86 5.47
C LYS A 156 -22.13 10.17 4.70
N ARG A 157 -21.14 10.33 3.80
CA ARG A 157 -21.01 11.56 2.99
C ARG A 157 -22.19 11.77 2.05
N LEU A 158 -22.73 10.71 1.44
CA LEU A 158 -23.97 10.79 0.66
C LEU A 158 -25.16 11.25 1.51
N ASN A 159 -25.33 10.64 2.68
CA ASN A 159 -26.38 11.03 3.62
C ASN A 159 -26.22 12.48 4.11
N ASP A 160 -25.01 12.91 4.40
CA ASP A 160 -24.72 14.28 4.83
C ASP A 160 -25.03 15.29 3.71
N LEU A 161 -24.73 14.97 2.45
CA LEU A 161 -25.08 15.78 1.28
C LEU A 161 -26.61 15.86 1.06
N GLU A 162 -27.32 14.74 1.17
CA GLU A 162 -28.77 14.69 1.09
C GLU A 162 -29.40 15.53 2.20
N ASN A 163 -28.95 15.37 3.45
CA ASN A 163 -29.43 16.12 4.59
C ASN A 163 -29.16 17.63 4.45
N LEU A 164 -27.98 18.00 3.95
CA LEU A 164 -27.64 19.39 3.66
C LEU A 164 -28.62 19.99 2.64
N ALA A 165 -28.84 19.31 1.52
CA ALA A 165 -29.80 19.79 0.50
C ALA A 165 -31.21 19.86 1.03
N MET A 166 -31.67 18.87 1.81
CA MET A 166 -32.99 18.83 2.46
C MET A 166 -33.17 19.93 3.50
N SER A 167 -32.09 20.53 4.03
CA SER A 167 -32.16 21.62 4.99
C SER A 167 -32.61 22.97 4.35
N TYR A 168 -32.64 23.07 3.02
CA TYR A 168 -33.08 24.28 2.32
C TYR A 168 -34.58 24.27 2.09
N GLU A 169 -35.20 25.40 2.35
CA GLU A 169 -36.66 25.60 2.17
C GLU A 169 -37.03 25.36 0.70
N GLY A 170 -38.09 24.59 0.47
CA GLY A 170 -38.57 24.23 -0.88
C GLY A 170 -38.00 22.94 -1.47
N VAL A 171 -37.00 22.30 -0.82
CA VAL A 171 -36.50 20.99 -1.23
C VAL A 171 -37.33 19.90 -0.56
N VAL A 172 -38.01 19.08 -1.36
CA VAL A 172 -38.88 17.99 -0.86
C VAL A 172 -38.12 16.66 -0.80
N LYS A 173 -37.18 16.42 -1.73
CA LYS A 173 -36.41 15.19 -1.82
C LYS A 173 -35.14 15.38 -2.64
N THR A 174 -34.04 14.76 -2.21
CA THR A 174 -32.77 14.72 -2.94
C THR A 174 -32.20 13.30 -2.99
N TYR A 175 -31.37 13.03 -3.97
CA TYR A 175 -30.61 11.80 -4.09
C TYR A 175 -29.18 12.18 -4.45
N ALA A 176 -28.21 11.77 -3.63
CA ALA A 176 -26.80 11.84 -3.97
C ALA A 176 -26.40 10.53 -4.65
N THR A 177 -25.74 10.60 -5.79
CA THR A 177 -25.25 9.45 -6.58
C THR A 177 -23.76 9.50 -6.75
#